data_f01d8e7ab8e60ae93f778047f739e24d
#
_entry.id   f01d8e7ab8e60ae93f778047f739e24d
#
_cell.length_a   1.000
_cell.length_b   1.000
_cell.length_c   1.000
_cell.angle_alpha   90.00
_cell.angle_beta   90.00
_cell.angle_gamma   90.00
#
_symmetry.space_group_name_H-M   'P 1'
#
loop_
_entity.id
_entity.type
_entity.pdbx_description
1 polymer ?
#
loop_
_entity_poly.entity_id
_entity_poly.type
_entity_poly.pdbx_seq_one_letter_code
_entity_poly.pdbx_strand_id
1 'polypeptide(L)'
;RVFRAKGASIARNAVVVSAEEEEENRTRVKVLSEALPYLQRFAGQTVVVKYGGAAMKSEELKAAVIRDVVLLSTVGIRPVLVHGGGPEINAMLDKVGIEPKFLNGLRVTDAATMEVVEQVLTGKVNKSIVSLISCAGGKAVGICGKDGNLLRGQVKSEELGFVGDVTQVNTSLIRELVSVGYIPVVATVAMDARGQALNVNADTAAGAIAAKLGAEKLILMTDVPGVCTDKDDPNTLIRELTMDE
;
A
#
# COMPACT_ATOMS: atom_id res chain seq x y z
N ARG A 1 51.41 25.60 17.44
CA ARG A 1 51.22 26.47 16.23
C ARG A 1 49.73 26.72 16.10
N VAL A 2 49.32 27.97 16.42
CA VAL A 2 47.93 28.43 16.30
C VAL A 2 47.74 28.87 14.86
N PHE A 3 46.84 28.20 14.12
CA PHE A 3 46.44 28.64 12.78
C PHE A 3 45.42 29.79 12.94
N ARG A 4 45.85 31.02 12.63
CA ARG A 4 45.00 32.18 12.49
C ARG A 4 44.31 32.09 11.11
N ALA A 5 43.01 31.75 11.06
CA ALA A 5 42.22 31.88 9.84
C ALA A 5 42.02 33.36 9.55
N LYS A 6 42.50 33.81 8.36
CA LYS A 6 42.25 35.15 7.82
C LYS A 6 40.73 35.27 7.59
N GLY A 7 40.15 36.36 8.15
CA GLY A 7 38.74 36.67 8.02
C GLY A 7 38.32 36.88 6.57
N ALA A 8 37.51 35.95 6.08
CA ALA A 8 36.64 36.23 4.93
C ALA A 8 35.39 36.92 5.51
N SER A 9 35.17 38.18 5.12
CA SER A 9 33.95 38.92 5.41
C SER A 9 32.79 38.15 4.73
N ILE A 10 32.02 37.41 5.53
CA ILE A 10 30.73 36.90 5.10
C ILE A 10 29.81 38.11 5.04
N ALA A 11 29.58 38.63 3.85
CA ALA A 11 28.52 39.61 3.63
C ALA A 11 27.21 38.97 4.06
N ARG A 12 26.68 39.40 5.21
CA ARG A 12 25.32 39.03 5.65
C ARG A 12 24.35 39.77 4.75
N ASN A 13 23.92 39.13 3.66
CA ASN A 13 22.72 39.56 2.97
C ASN A 13 21.56 39.37 3.96
N ALA A 14 21.10 40.49 4.53
CA ALA A 14 19.84 40.47 5.27
C ALA A 14 18.73 40.21 4.26
N VAL A 15 18.18 39.00 4.25
CA VAL A 15 16.96 38.71 3.51
C VAL A 15 15.83 39.40 4.29
N VAL A 16 15.27 40.44 3.71
CA VAL A 16 14.07 41.07 4.20
C VAL A 16 12.90 40.21 3.76
N VAL A 17 12.35 39.44 4.67
CA VAL A 17 11.16 38.62 4.49
C VAL A 17 9.93 39.51 4.60
N SER A 18 8.98 39.45 3.70
CA SER A 18 7.72 40.16 3.78
C SER A 18 6.88 39.66 4.98
N ALA A 19 5.95 40.47 5.49
CA ALA A 19 5.07 40.05 6.57
C ALA A 19 4.20 38.83 6.18
N GLU A 20 3.81 38.72 4.90
CA GLU A 20 3.08 37.56 4.36
C GLU A 20 3.93 36.30 4.36
N GLU A 21 5.19 36.37 3.92
CA GLU A 21 6.13 35.25 3.95
C GLU A 21 6.46 34.82 5.39
N GLU A 22 6.52 35.77 6.33
CA GLU A 22 6.75 35.46 7.73
C GLU A 22 5.56 34.69 8.34
N GLU A 23 4.33 35.09 8.07
CA GLU A 23 3.12 34.39 8.54
C GLU A 23 2.99 33.00 7.88
N GLU A 24 3.29 32.88 6.59
CA GLU A 24 3.32 31.58 5.90
C GLU A 24 4.37 30.64 6.54
N ASN A 25 5.56 31.15 6.83
CA ASN A 25 6.61 30.38 7.47
C ASN A 25 6.24 29.96 8.89
N ARG A 26 5.57 30.83 9.68
CA ARG A 26 5.05 30.49 11.01
C ARG A 26 4.02 29.36 10.91
N THR A 27 3.11 29.42 9.95
CA THR A 27 2.10 28.38 9.71
C THR A 27 2.76 27.05 9.35
N ARG A 28 3.77 27.05 8.46
CA ARG A 28 4.54 25.84 8.12
C ARG A 28 5.22 25.23 9.33
N VAL A 29 5.88 26.05 10.16
CA VAL A 29 6.56 25.59 11.37
C VAL A 29 5.56 25.01 12.38
N LYS A 30 4.39 25.63 12.54
CA LYS A 30 3.32 25.14 13.42
C LYS A 30 2.84 23.76 12.99
N VAL A 31 2.50 23.58 11.71
CA VAL A 31 2.07 22.28 11.16
C VAL A 31 3.13 21.20 11.35
N LEU A 32 4.41 21.51 11.06
CA LEU A 32 5.50 20.57 11.28
C LEU A 32 5.68 20.20 12.76
N SER A 33 5.53 21.18 13.66
CA SER A 33 5.64 20.94 15.11
C SER A 33 4.50 20.06 15.64
N GLU A 34 3.29 20.23 15.11
CA GLU A 34 2.14 19.38 15.43
C GLU A 34 2.29 17.95 14.88
N ALA A 35 2.91 17.78 13.71
CA ALA A 35 3.17 16.47 13.11
C ALA A 35 4.33 15.71 13.78
N LEU A 36 5.31 16.41 14.36
CA LEU A 36 6.56 15.82 14.85
C LEU A 36 6.36 14.68 15.87
N PRO A 37 5.47 14.76 16.88
CA PRO A 37 5.25 13.66 17.82
C PRO A 37 4.77 12.38 17.12
N TYR A 38 3.94 12.51 16.09
CA TYR A 38 3.46 11.36 15.29
C TYR A 38 4.59 10.76 14.48
N LEU A 39 5.39 11.59 13.82
CA LEU A 39 6.55 11.13 13.05
C LEU A 39 7.53 10.37 13.95
N GLN A 40 7.83 10.90 15.14
CA GLN A 40 8.70 10.26 16.13
C GLN A 40 8.12 8.92 16.62
N ARG A 41 6.80 8.87 16.89
CA ARG A 41 6.13 7.65 17.37
C ARG A 41 6.18 6.52 16.36
N PHE A 42 5.99 6.83 15.08
CA PHE A 42 5.91 5.83 14.01
C PHE A 42 7.23 5.60 13.27
N ALA A 43 8.29 6.35 13.57
CA ALA A 43 9.61 6.15 12.97
C ALA A 43 10.11 4.73 13.21
N GLY A 44 10.54 4.05 12.13
CA GLY A 44 10.97 2.65 12.16
C GLY A 44 9.86 1.61 12.26
N GLN A 45 8.60 2.03 12.47
CA GLN A 45 7.45 1.12 12.52
C GLN A 45 7.00 0.72 11.12
N THR A 46 6.48 -0.51 11.02
CA THR A 46 5.90 -1.00 9.76
C THR A 46 4.41 -0.66 9.70
N VAL A 47 3.99 -0.10 8.58
CA VAL A 47 2.58 0.21 8.28
C VAL A 47 2.20 -0.53 7.00
N VAL A 48 1.17 -1.37 7.07
CA VAL A 48 0.63 -2.04 5.89
C VAL A 48 -0.51 -1.20 5.32
N VAL A 49 -0.45 -0.91 4.03
CA VAL A 49 -1.47 -0.14 3.31
C VAL A 49 -2.08 -1.02 2.23
N LYS A 50 -3.36 -1.35 2.36
CA LYS A 50 -4.10 -2.00 1.27
C LYS A 50 -4.58 -0.94 0.29
N TYR A 51 -4.19 -1.08 -0.97
CA TYR A 51 -4.51 -0.18 -2.07
C TYR A 51 -5.40 -0.86 -3.10
N GLY A 52 -6.55 -0.27 -3.40
CA GLY A 52 -7.50 -0.84 -4.35
C GLY A 52 -8.76 0.02 -4.53
N GLY A 53 -9.76 -0.54 -5.20
CA GLY A 53 -11.06 0.13 -5.39
C GLY A 53 -10.99 1.42 -6.20
N ALA A 54 -11.75 2.43 -5.79
CA ALA A 54 -11.86 3.70 -6.49
C ALA A 54 -10.54 4.48 -6.57
N ALA A 55 -9.65 4.32 -5.57
CA ALA A 55 -8.33 4.95 -5.56
C ALA A 55 -7.45 4.51 -6.75
N MET A 56 -7.74 3.36 -7.37
CA MET A 56 -7.05 2.90 -8.57
C MET A 56 -7.64 3.45 -9.88
N LYS A 57 -8.85 4.01 -9.86
CA LYS A 57 -9.54 4.51 -11.06
C LYS A 57 -9.22 5.96 -11.38
N SER A 58 -8.97 6.79 -10.37
CA SER A 58 -8.66 8.21 -10.55
C SER A 58 -7.15 8.43 -10.55
N GLU A 59 -6.62 9.06 -11.59
CA GLU A 59 -5.19 9.40 -11.68
C GLU A 59 -4.77 10.39 -10.58
N GLU A 60 -5.66 11.30 -10.17
CA GLU A 60 -5.41 12.25 -9.09
C GLU A 60 -5.28 11.53 -7.74
N LEU A 61 -6.21 10.60 -7.44
CA LEU A 61 -6.16 9.79 -6.22
C LEU A 61 -4.96 8.85 -6.21
N LYS A 62 -4.61 8.24 -7.35
CA LYS A 62 -3.37 7.46 -7.48
C LYS A 62 -2.15 8.30 -7.10
N ALA A 63 -2.02 9.47 -7.71
CA ALA A 63 -0.89 10.36 -7.45
C ALA A 63 -0.84 10.83 -5.98
N ALA A 64 -2.00 11.09 -5.35
CA ALA A 64 -2.07 11.45 -3.94
C ALA A 64 -1.57 10.30 -3.05
N VAL A 65 -2.13 9.10 -3.21
CA VAL A 65 -1.73 7.92 -2.43
C VAL A 65 -0.24 7.61 -2.59
N ILE A 66 0.29 7.69 -3.82
CA ILE A 66 1.72 7.46 -4.06
C ILE A 66 2.58 8.48 -3.34
N ARG A 67 2.21 9.78 -3.37
CA ARG A 67 2.92 10.83 -2.61
C ARG A 67 2.90 10.54 -1.11
N ASP A 68 1.76 10.12 -0.57
CA ASP A 68 1.62 9.80 0.86
C ASP A 68 2.48 8.60 1.25
N VAL A 69 2.50 7.54 0.45
CA VAL A 69 3.35 6.36 0.69
C VAL A 69 4.84 6.72 0.63
N VAL A 70 5.25 7.56 -0.33
CA VAL A 70 6.64 8.05 -0.42
C VAL A 70 6.97 8.95 0.76
N LEU A 71 6.05 9.82 1.18
CA LEU A 71 6.21 10.66 2.37
C LEU A 71 6.44 9.81 3.62
N LEU A 72 5.60 8.79 3.86
CA LEU A 72 5.78 7.86 4.98
C LEU A 72 7.18 7.24 4.98
N SER A 73 7.64 6.77 3.83
CA SER A 73 9.00 6.21 3.70
C SER A 73 10.09 7.24 3.98
N THR A 74 9.91 8.48 3.49
CA THR A 74 10.88 9.57 3.66
C THR A 74 11.05 9.99 5.10
N VAL A 75 9.98 9.96 5.90
CA VAL A 75 10.01 10.30 7.33
C VAL A 75 10.42 9.12 8.23
N GLY A 76 10.86 8.01 7.64
CA GLY A 76 11.40 6.86 8.37
C GLY A 76 10.38 5.82 8.81
N ILE A 77 9.12 5.94 8.39
CA ILE A 77 8.11 4.88 8.52
C ILE A 77 8.37 3.84 7.43
N ARG A 78 8.01 2.58 7.67
CA ARG A 78 8.24 1.46 6.75
C ARG A 78 6.92 1.01 6.10
N PRO A 79 6.46 1.67 5.02
CA PRO A 79 5.23 1.28 4.35
C PRO A 79 5.42 -0.02 3.55
N VAL A 80 4.41 -0.89 3.63
CA VAL A 80 4.25 -2.09 2.79
C VAL A 80 2.92 -1.94 2.06
N LEU A 81 2.95 -1.86 0.75
CA LEU A 81 1.75 -1.70 -0.06
C LEU A 81 1.23 -3.06 -0.52
N VAL A 82 -0.03 -3.38 -0.24
CA VAL A 82 -0.71 -4.58 -0.73
C VAL A 82 -1.82 -4.16 -1.66
N HIS A 83 -1.87 -4.73 -2.87
CA HIS A 83 -2.84 -4.28 -3.86
C HIS A 83 -3.63 -5.41 -4.50
N GLY A 84 -4.86 -5.10 -4.87
CA GLY A 84 -5.68 -5.85 -5.81
C GLY A 84 -5.58 -5.27 -7.23
N GLY A 85 -6.63 -5.44 -8.03
CA GLY A 85 -6.68 -4.95 -9.41
C GLY A 85 -7.94 -5.41 -10.14
N GLY A 86 -9.08 -5.45 -9.43
CA GLY A 86 -10.36 -5.91 -10.00
C GLY A 86 -10.75 -5.23 -11.32
N PRO A 87 -10.70 -3.90 -11.44
CA PRO A 87 -11.00 -3.20 -12.69
C PRO A 87 -10.08 -3.60 -13.85
N GLU A 88 -8.77 -3.70 -13.60
CA GLU A 88 -7.78 -4.08 -14.62
C GLU A 88 -7.93 -5.53 -15.04
N ILE A 89 -8.30 -6.43 -14.10
CA ILE A 89 -8.62 -7.83 -14.41
C ILE A 89 -9.86 -7.89 -15.29
N ASN A 90 -10.95 -7.16 -14.95
CA ASN A 90 -12.17 -7.12 -15.77
C ASN A 90 -11.87 -6.62 -17.18
N ALA A 91 -11.11 -5.53 -17.31
CA ALA A 91 -10.74 -4.98 -18.60
C ALA A 91 -9.90 -5.94 -19.44
N MET A 92 -9.10 -6.82 -18.82
CA MET A 92 -8.33 -7.82 -19.56
C MET A 92 -9.18 -9.03 -19.92
N LEU A 93 -10.03 -9.52 -19.00
CA LEU A 93 -10.97 -10.60 -19.27
C LEU A 93 -11.90 -10.27 -20.45
N ASP A 94 -12.42 -9.03 -20.49
CA ASP A 94 -13.22 -8.53 -21.62
C ASP A 94 -12.45 -8.59 -22.94
N LYS A 95 -11.19 -8.16 -22.97
CA LYS A 95 -10.33 -8.21 -24.16
C LYS A 95 -10.07 -9.62 -24.68
N VAL A 96 -10.03 -10.61 -23.80
CA VAL A 96 -9.80 -12.02 -24.17
C VAL A 96 -11.10 -12.82 -24.29
N GLY A 97 -12.26 -12.15 -24.16
CA GLY A 97 -13.58 -12.76 -24.35
C GLY A 97 -14.03 -13.67 -23.21
N ILE A 98 -13.51 -13.46 -22.00
CA ILE A 98 -13.90 -14.19 -20.78
C ILE A 98 -14.84 -13.32 -19.95
N GLU A 99 -16.07 -13.80 -19.70
CA GLU A 99 -17.05 -13.11 -18.86
C GLU A 99 -16.71 -13.26 -17.38
N PRO A 100 -16.51 -12.16 -16.63
CA PRO A 100 -16.21 -12.24 -15.20
C PRO A 100 -17.46 -12.66 -14.40
N LYS A 101 -17.32 -13.66 -13.53
CA LYS A 101 -18.37 -14.14 -12.64
C LYS A 101 -18.00 -13.86 -11.20
N PHE A 102 -19.02 -13.57 -10.37
CA PHE A 102 -18.82 -13.28 -8.95
C PHE A 102 -19.81 -14.09 -8.11
N LEU A 103 -19.33 -14.57 -6.96
CA LEU A 103 -20.11 -15.24 -5.94
C LEU A 103 -19.76 -14.62 -4.56
N ASN A 104 -20.76 -14.08 -3.87
CA ASN A 104 -20.59 -13.40 -2.57
C ASN A 104 -19.46 -12.34 -2.57
N GLY A 105 -19.36 -11.56 -3.65
CA GLY A 105 -18.33 -10.52 -3.80
C GLY A 105 -16.93 -11.04 -4.19
N LEU A 106 -16.72 -12.34 -4.28
CA LEU A 106 -15.47 -12.95 -4.73
C LEU A 106 -15.58 -13.33 -6.20
N ARG A 107 -14.48 -13.14 -6.94
CA ARG A 107 -14.41 -13.52 -8.37
C ARG A 107 -14.29 -15.04 -8.50
N VAL A 108 -15.25 -15.69 -9.12
CA VAL A 108 -15.10 -17.08 -9.55
C VAL A 108 -13.91 -17.15 -10.51
N THR A 109 -12.95 -17.98 -10.20
CA THR A 109 -11.63 -17.98 -10.85
C THR A 109 -11.30 -19.39 -11.35
N ASP A 110 -11.70 -19.70 -12.57
CA ASP A 110 -11.27 -20.92 -13.27
C ASP A 110 -9.82 -20.80 -13.78
N ALA A 111 -9.30 -21.81 -14.44
CA ALA A 111 -7.91 -21.85 -14.88
C ALA A 111 -7.57 -20.71 -15.85
N ALA A 112 -8.44 -20.41 -16.82
CA ALA A 112 -8.22 -19.33 -17.78
C ALA A 112 -8.29 -17.95 -17.09
N THR A 113 -9.26 -17.78 -16.20
CA THR A 113 -9.37 -16.56 -15.37
C THR A 113 -8.14 -16.39 -14.46
N MET A 114 -7.62 -17.48 -13.85
CA MET A 114 -6.46 -17.41 -12.97
C MET A 114 -5.19 -16.96 -13.69
N GLU A 115 -5.01 -17.43 -14.93
CA GLU A 115 -3.89 -16.99 -15.78
C GLU A 115 -3.95 -15.47 -16.02
N VAL A 116 -5.12 -14.94 -16.37
CA VAL A 116 -5.33 -13.49 -16.55
C VAL A 116 -5.11 -12.74 -15.24
N VAL A 117 -5.64 -13.23 -14.12
CA VAL A 117 -5.46 -12.63 -12.80
C VAL A 117 -3.98 -12.51 -12.44
N GLU A 118 -3.22 -13.60 -12.60
CA GLU A 118 -1.80 -13.62 -12.29
C GLU A 118 -1.03 -12.62 -13.16
N GLN A 119 -1.22 -12.65 -14.48
CA GLN A 119 -0.55 -11.73 -15.42
C GLN A 119 -0.88 -10.26 -15.13
N VAL A 120 -2.15 -9.95 -14.89
CA VAL A 120 -2.58 -8.57 -14.64
C VAL A 120 -2.08 -8.05 -13.30
N LEU A 121 -2.22 -8.83 -12.24
CA LEU A 121 -1.81 -8.38 -10.90
C LEU A 121 -0.30 -8.25 -10.80
N THR A 122 0.47 -9.27 -11.23
CA THR A 122 1.92 -9.28 -11.05
C THR A 122 2.68 -8.45 -12.09
N GLY A 123 2.17 -8.42 -13.31
CA GLY A 123 2.79 -7.71 -14.43
C GLY A 123 2.31 -6.26 -14.55
N LYS A 124 1.02 -6.07 -14.86
CA LYS A 124 0.48 -4.75 -15.20
C LYS A 124 0.32 -3.85 -13.97
N VAL A 125 -0.49 -4.28 -13.01
CA VAL A 125 -0.86 -3.43 -11.85
C VAL A 125 0.34 -3.21 -10.94
N ASN A 126 1.00 -4.28 -10.52
CA ASN A 126 2.16 -4.22 -9.64
C ASN A 126 3.26 -3.30 -10.19
N LYS A 127 3.65 -3.50 -11.45
CA LYS A 127 4.74 -2.71 -12.05
C LYS A 127 4.34 -1.27 -12.35
N SER A 128 3.07 -1.00 -12.60
CA SER A 128 2.57 0.37 -12.71
C SER A 128 2.72 1.13 -11.38
N ILE A 129 2.35 0.51 -10.25
CA ILE A 129 2.50 1.11 -8.92
C ILE A 129 3.99 1.34 -8.61
N VAL A 130 4.86 0.36 -8.86
CA VAL A 130 6.30 0.49 -8.67
C VAL A 130 6.86 1.66 -9.47
N SER A 131 6.44 1.82 -10.73
CA SER A 131 6.87 2.94 -11.58
C SER A 131 6.41 4.28 -11.02
N LEU A 132 5.16 4.39 -10.56
CA LEU A 132 4.64 5.61 -9.96
C LEU A 132 5.40 6.01 -8.69
N ILE A 133 5.71 5.05 -7.80
CA ILE A 133 6.51 5.30 -6.59
C ILE A 133 7.92 5.77 -6.99
N SER A 134 8.53 5.14 -7.99
CA SER A 134 9.87 5.50 -8.46
C SER A 134 9.90 6.91 -9.08
N CYS A 135 8.88 7.26 -9.87
CA CYS A 135 8.74 8.62 -10.44
C CYS A 135 8.52 9.68 -9.34
N ALA A 136 7.91 9.30 -8.22
CA ALA A 136 7.74 10.18 -7.05
C ALA A 136 8.98 10.24 -6.13
N GLY A 137 10.10 9.60 -6.52
CA GLY A 137 11.36 9.60 -5.76
C GLY A 137 11.48 8.51 -4.69
N GLY A 138 10.51 7.60 -4.58
CA GLY A 138 10.56 6.46 -3.67
C GLY A 138 11.35 5.29 -4.27
N LYS A 139 11.81 4.37 -3.42
CA LYS A 139 12.46 3.12 -3.84
C LYS A 139 11.47 1.97 -3.64
N ALA A 140 10.92 1.41 -4.70
CA ALA A 140 9.94 0.33 -4.62
C ALA A 140 10.41 -0.95 -5.29
N VAL A 141 9.97 -2.09 -4.72
CA VAL A 141 10.14 -3.41 -5.32
C VAL A 141 8.78 -4.10 -5.37
N GLY A 142 8.38 -4.51 -6.59
CA GLY A 142 7.14 -5.25 -6.80
C GLY A 142 7.38 -6.75 -6.68
N ILE A 143 6.61 -7.37 -5.79
CA ILE A 143 6.59 -8.80 -5.51
C ILE A 143 5.16 -9.32 -5.48
N CYS A 144 4.98 -10.62 -5.45
CA CYS A 144 3.68 -11.27 -5.22
C CYS A 144 3.80 -12.34 -4.13
N GLY A 145 2.70 -12.97 -3.78
CA GLY A 145 2.70 -13.99 -2.74
C GLY A 145 3.53 -15.24 -3.05
N LYS A 146 3.85 -15.48 -4.33
CA LYS A 146 4.71 -16.59 -4.76
C LYS A 146 6.19 -16.34 -4.46
N ASP A 147 6.63 -15.06 -4.46
CA ASP A 147 8.02 -14.67 -4.25
C ASP A 147 8.45 -14.97 -2.82
N GLY A 148 9.55 -15.70 -2.66
CA GLY A 148 10.05 -16.11 -1.36
C GLY A 148 9.06 -16.92 -0.50
N ASN A 149 8.05 -17.54 -1.11
CA ASN A 149 6.92 -18.19 -0.42
C ASN A 149 6.19 -17.24 0.54
N LEU A 150 6.02 -15.97 0.15
CA LEU A 150 5.42 -14.94 0.98
C LEU A 150 4.00 -15.30 1.42
N LEU A 151 3.14 -15.76 0.48
CA LEU A 151 1.77 -16.19 0.75
C LEU A 151 1.56 -17.63 0.29
N ARG A 152 1.31 -18.50 1.24
CA ARG A 152 0.79 -19.84 1.00
C ARG A 152 -0.70 -19.86 1.27
N GLY A 153 -1.43 -20.61 0.46
CA GLY A 153 -2.88 -20.72 0.56
C GLY A 153 -3.40 -22.09 0.19
N GLN A 154 -4.69 -22.23 0.37
CA GLN A 154 -5.47 -23.36 -0.10
C GLN A 154 -6.71 -22.86 -0.82
N VAL A 155 -7.27 -23.68 -1.72
CA VAL A 155 -8.54 -23.38 -2.37
C VAL A 155 -9.62 -23.16 -1.32
N LYS A 156 -10.38 -22.08 -1.46
CA LYS A 156 -11.44 -21.68 -0.53
C LYS A 156 -12.69 -22.55 -0.65
N SER A 157 -13.14 -22.77 -1.88
CA SER A 157 -14.24 -23.69 -2.22
C SER A 157 -14.16 -24.11 -3.68
N GLU A 158 -14.74 -25.28 -4.02
CA GLU A 158 -14.77 -25.78 -5.40
C GLU A 158 -15.54 -24.83 -6.32
N GLU A 159 -16.63 -24.22 -5.85
CA GLU A 159 -17.48 -23.30 -6.63
C GLU A 159 -16.73 -22.02 -7.04
N LEU A 160 -15.75 -21.60 -6.25
CA LEU A 160 -14.94 -20.41 -6.51
C LEU A 160 -13.70 -20.71 -7.36
N GLY A 161 -13.37 -21.98 -7.59
CA GLY A 161 -12.19 -22.40 -8.34
C GLY A 161 -10.89 -22.01 -7.62
N PHE A 162 -9.98 -21.33 -8.30
CA PHE A 162 -8.66 -20.94 -7.77
C PHE A 162 -8.68 -19.70 -6.87
N VAL A 163 -9.79 -19.42 -6.20
CA VAL A 163 -9.80 -18.46 -5.10
C VAL A 163 -9.19 -19.11 -3.87
N GLY A 164 -8.25 -18.42 -3.24
CA GLY A 164 -7.48 -18.93 -2.11
C GLY A 164 -7.76 -18.23 -0.78
N ASP A 165 -7.75 -19.02 0.30
CA ASP A 165 -7.58 -18.53 1.66
C ASP A 165 -6.09 -18.64 2.04
N VAL A 166 -5.56 -17.60 2.69
CA VAL A 166 -4.17 -17.57 3.17
C VAL A 166 -4.02 -18.50 4.37
N THR A 167 -3.13 -19.48 4.27
CA THR A 167 -2.84 -20.41 5.36
C THR A 167 -1.52 -20.11 6.07
N GLN A 168 -0.56 -19.50 5.36
CA GLN A 168 0.75 -19.15 5.92
C GLN A 168 1.30 -17.91 5.25
N VAL A 169 1.97 -17.07 6.05
CA VAL A 169 2.69 -15.88 5.58
C VAL A 169 4.15 -15.96 6.01
N ASN A 170 5.08 -15.86 5.05
CA ASN A 170 6.51 -15.74 5.29
C ASN A 170 6.96 -14.31 5.03
N THR A 171 7.22 -13.56 6.08
CA THR A 171 7.54 -12.13 5.99
C THR A 171 9.02 -11.81 5.79
N SER A 172 9.91 -12.80 5.67
CA SER A 172 11.36 -12.57 5.58
C SER A 172 11.73 -11.63 4.44
N LEU A 173 11.23 -11.88 3.23
CA LEU A 173 11.49 -11.02 2.07
C LEU A 173 11.03 -9.57 2.30
N ILE A 174 9.83 -9.38 2.88
CA ILE A 174 9.34 -8.02 3.19
C ILE A 174 10.26 -7.34 4.21
N ARG A 175 10.64 -8.05 5.29
CA ARG A 175 11.53 -7.51 6.33
C ARG A 175 12.88 -7.08 5.78
N GLU A 176 13.46 -7.87 4.90
CA GLU A 176 14.72 -7.53 4.21
C GLU A 176 14.57 -6.28 3.35
N LEU A 177 13.54 -6.22 2.51
CA LEU A 177 13.28 -5.06 1.65
C LEU A 177 13.10 -3.76 2.45
N VAL A 178 12.27 -3.78 3.50
CA VAL A 178 12.06 -2.57 4.33
C VAL A 178 13.31 -2.19 5.13
N SER A 179 14.16 -3.17 5.52
CA SER A 179 15.39 -2.90 6.27
C SER A 179 16.41 -2.10 5.47
N VAL A 180 16.41 -2.25 4.14
CA VAL A 180 17.30 -1.54 3.23
C VAL A 180 16.60 -0.35 2.53
N GLY A 181 15.43 0.06 3.04
CA GLY A 181 14.72 1.27 2.62
C GLY A 181 13.90 1.13 1.33
N TYR A 182 13.56 -0.09 0.91
CA TYR A 182 12.60 -0.29 -0.16
C TYR A 182 11.17 -0.30 0.37
N ILE A 183 10.24 0.10 -0.49
CA ILE A 183 8.79 -0.02 -0.31
C ILE A 183 8.36 -1.30 -1.05
N PRO A 184 8.01 -2.40 -0.33
CA PRO A 184 7.46 -3.59 -0.97
C PRO A 184 6.06 -3.31 -1.50
N VAL A 185 5.82 -3.67 -2.76
CA VAL A 185 4.51 -3.61 -3.42
C VAL A 185 4.06 -5.03 -3.71
N VAL A 186 3.07 -5.51 -2.97
CA VAL A 186 2.67 -6.91 -2.95
C VAL A 186 1.39 -7.13 -3.75
N ALA A 187 1.47 -7.90 -4.83
CA ALA A 187 0.30 -8.40 -5.53
C ALA A 187 -0.27 -9.64 -4.83
N THR A 188 -1.60 -9.74 -4.74
CA THR A 188 -2.29 -10.75 -3.93
C THR A 188 -2.53 -12.06 -4.68
N VAL A 189 -1.47 -12.59 -5.28
CA VAL A 189 -1.40 -13.93 -5.88
C VAL A 189 -0.62 -14.82 -4.93
N ALA A 190 -1.29 -15.75 -4.27
CA ALA A 190 -0.66 -16.78 -3.44
C ALA A 190 -0.37 -18.04 -4.25
N MET A 191 0.19 -19.06 -3.61
CA MET A 191 0.28 -20.39 -4.19
C MET A 191 -0.05 -21.49 -3.16
N ASP A 192 -0.55 -22.61 -3.66
CA ASP A 192 -0.74 -23.82 -2.86
C ASP A 192 0.55 -24.63 -2.69
N ALA A 193 0.45 -25.78 -2.04
CA ALA A 193 1.59 -26.68 -1.80
C ALA A 193 2.19 -27.28 -3.10
N ARG A 194 1.43 -27.27 -4.19
CA ARG A 194 1.85 -27.79 -5.51
C ARG A 194 2.39 -26.69 -6.43
N GLY A 195 2.39 -25.42 -5.97
CA GLY A 195 2.80 -24.26 -6.76
C GLY A 195 1.68 -23.67 -7.63
N GLN A 196 0.43 -24.16 -7.51
CA GLN A 196 -0.72 -23.61 -8.19
C GLN A 196 -1.01 -22.20 -7.69
N ALA A 197 -1.12 -21.24 -8.61
CA ALA A 197 -1.48 -19.87 -8.27
C ALA A 197 -2.91 -19.79 -7.76
N LEU A 198 -3.11 -18.95 -6.74
CA LEU A 198 -4.41 -18.69 -6.11
C LEU A 198 -4.70 -17.18 -6.10
N ASN A 199 -5.91 -16.82 -6.50
CA ASN A 199 -6.42 -15.45 -6.41
C ASN A 199 -6.90 -15.18 -4.98
N VAL A 200 -6.21 -14.28 -4.26
CA VAL A 200 -6.54 -13.96 -2.86
C VAL A 200 -7.16 -12.56 -2.78
N ASN A 201 -8.20 -12.44 -1.97
CA ASN A 201 -8.79 -11.13 -1.66
C ASN A 201 -7.74 -10.21 -1.01
N ALA A 202 -7.67 -8.97 -1.49
CA ALA A 202 -6.61 -8.05 -1.09
C ALA A 202 -6.71 -7.59 0.36
N ASP A 203 -7.91 -7.46 0.91
CA ASP A 203 -8.11 -7.09 2.32
C ASP A 203 -7.66 -8.24 3.23
N THR A 204 -8.03 -9.48 2.89
CA THR A 204 -7.60 -10.69 3.60
C THR A 204 -6.08 -10.85 3.56
N ALA A 205 -5.47 -10.69 2.39
CA ALA A 205 -4.01 -10.78 2.25
C ALA A 205 -3.29 -9.69 3.05
N ALA A 206 -3.77 -8.44 2.99
CA ALA A 206 -3.20 -7.32 3.74
C ALA A 206 -3.30 -7.55 5.26
N GLY A 207 -4.44 -8.03 5.74
CA GLY A 207 -4.64 -8.39 7.15
C GLY A 207 -3.66 -9.48 7.60
N ALA A 208 -3.53 -10.56 6.83
CA ALA A 208 -2.62 -11.67 7.14
C ALA A 208 -1.14 -11.21 7.16
N ILE A 209 -0.74 -10.37 6.19
CA ILE A 209 0.61 -9.80 6.12
C ILE A 209 0.85 -8.87 7.32
N ALA A 210 -0.09 -7.98 7.63
CA ALA A 210 0.02 -7.04 8.74
C ALA A 210 0.17 -7.77 10.09
N ALA A 211 -0.67 -8.76 10.35
CA ALA A 211 -0.61 -9.57 11.55
C ALA A 211 0.74 -10.29 11.69
N LYS A 212 1.22 -10.93 10.61
CA LYS A 212 2.48 -11.68 10.64
C LYS A 212 3.73 -10.79 10.72
N LEU A 213 3.67 -9.57 10.18
CA LEU A 213 4.72 -8.57 10.33
C LEU A 213 4.77 -7.98 11.74
N GLY A 214 3.68 -8.04 12.50
CA GLY A 214 3.47 -7.24 13.70
C GLY A 214 3.42 -5.75 13.32
N ALA A 215 2.68 -5.43 12.27
CA ALA A 215 2.57 -4.06 11.79
C ALA A 215 1.88 -3.18 12.84
N GLU A 216 2.39 -1.97 13.04
CA GLU A 216 1.79 -0.99 13.96
C GLU A 216 0.41 -0.54 13.50
N LYS A 217 0.19 -0.49 12.18
CA LYS A 217 -1.10 -0.15 11.57
C LYS A 217 -1.35 -0.95 10.29
N LEU A 218 -2.63 -1.27 10.09
CA LEU A 218 -3.19 -1.68 8.81
C LEU A 218 -4.14 -0.57 8.35
N ILE A 219 -3.89 -0.02 7.17
CA ILE A 219 -4.72 1.00 6.54
C ILE A 219 -5.43 0.34 5.36
N LEU A 220 -6.75 0.24 5.40
CA LEU A 220 -7.58 -0.24 4.31
C LEU A 220 -8.13 0.97 3.55
N MET A 221 -7.58 1.22 2.35
CA MET A 221 -8.10 2.27 1.48
C MET A 221 -9.32 1.74 0.73
N THR A 222 -10.43 2.43 0.87
CA THR A 222 -11.73 2.04 0.34
C THR A 222 -12.46 3.25 -0.22
N ASP A 223 -13.51 3.02 -1.00
CA ASP A 223 -14.42 4.01 -1.58
C ASP A 223 -15.69 4.22 -0.73
N VAL A 224 -15.75 3.60 0.44
CA VAL A 224 -16.81 3.82 1.42
C VAL A 224 -16.29 4.60 2.63
N PRO A 225 -17.15 5.31 3.38
CA PRO A 225 -16.73 6.13 4.54
C PRO A 225 -16.03 5.32 5.64
N GLY A 226 -16.32 4.03 5.74
CA GLY A 226 -15.81 3.11 6.75
C GLY A 226 -16.84 2.05 7.13
N VAL A 227 -16.71 1.51 8.33
CA VAL A 227 -17.68 0.55 8.89
C VAL A 227 -18.92 1.31 9.33
N CYS A 228 -20.08 0.93 8.81
CA CYS A 228 -21.38 1.50 9.20
C CYS A 228 -22.25 0.40 9.83
N THR A 229 -23.15 0.77 10.73
CA THR A 229 -24.16 -0.16 11.25
C THR A 229 -25.22 -0.52 10.20
N ASP A 230 -25.48 0.42 9.28
CA ASP A 230 -26.24 0.19 8.05
C ASP A 230 -25.36 0.58 6.86
N LYS A 231 -25.08 -0.38 5.97
CA LYS A 231 -24.20 -0.19 4.80
C LYS A 231 -24.74 0.86 3.80
N ASP A 232 -26.06 1.07 3.81
CA ASP A 232 -26.75 1.97 2.88
C ASP A 232 -26.97 3.38 3.48
N ASP A 233 -26.64 3.58 4.78
CA ASP A 233 -26.69 4.88 5.47
C ASP A 233 -25.30 5.33 5.96
N PRO A 234 -24.65 6.28 5.28
CA PRO A 234 -23.33 6.79 5.67
C PRO A 234 -23.33 7.57 7.01
N ASN A 235 -24.51 7.97 7.52
CA ASN A 235 -24.61 8.63 8.82
C ASN A 235 -24.44 7.64 9.99
N THR A 236 -24.48 6.34 9.71
CA THR A 236 -24.26 5.27 10.70
C THR A 236 -22.79 4.86 10.83
N LEU A 237 -21.86 5.70 10.37
CA LEU A 237 -20.41 5.47 10.42
C LEU A 237 -19.94 5.29 11.87
N ILE A 238 -19.31 4.15 12.12
CA ILE A 238 -18.64 3.83 13.38
C ILE A 238 -17.21 4.33 13.29
N ARG A 239 -16.86 5.29 14.12
CA ARG A 239 -15.54 5.94 14.08
C ARG A 239 -14.46 5.13 14.79
N GLU A 240 -14.85 4.34 15.77
CA GLU A 240 -13.95 3.52 16.58
C GLU A 240 -14.69 2.25 17.01
N LEU A 241 -14.01 1.13 16.88
CA LEU A 241 -14.47 -0.20 17.31
C LEU A 241 -13.34 -0.88 18.07
N THR A 242 -13.66 -1.54 19.15
CA THR A 242 -12.75 -2.45 19.82
C THR A 242 -12.80 -3.85 19.17
N MET A 243 -11.85 -4.71 19.51
CA MET A 243 -11.83 -6.10 18.97
C MET A 243 -12.98 -6.96 19.49
N ASP A 244 -13.64 -6.53 20.57
CA ASP A 244 -14.74 -7.25 21.24
C ASP A 244 -16.12 -6.76 20.77
N GLU A 245 -16.19 -5.66 20.03
CA GLU A 245 -17.38 -5.07 19.39
C GLU A 245 -17.49 -5.50 17.91
#